data_2d64df8a6b404de9af3bf8f77166d302
#
_entry.id   2d64df8a6b404de9af3bf8f77166d302
#
_cell.length_a   1.000
_cell.length_b   1.000
_cell.length_c   1.000
_cell.angle_alpha   90.00
_cell.angle_beta   90.00
_cell.angle_gamma   90.00
#
_symmetry.space_group_name_H-M   'P 1'
#
loop_
_entity.id
_entity.type
_entity.pdbx_description
1 polymer ?
#
loop_
_entity_poly.entity_id
_entity_poly.type
_entity_poly.pdbx_seq_one_letter_code
_entity_poly.pdbx_strand_id
1 'polypeptide(L)'
;ASVMAAHSHVADWVRDFEKRYGSRPIYYGPLDRDAKKQRPLNLIYITKEPVFVHIYEPPSDEDGGGQVLWFGLEPQLNEEEENIRRDLVETLLQEAPSAPSFTTDSEFETILGQMIDRYTISEAEASIVSRRRGRIWELVGLDDKRIVVSDAQRERLRYIVIRDLIRNGPLETLLSDEMLEDIHSVGLKHIHMDHKVFG
;
A
#
# COMPACT_ATOMS: atom_id res chain seq x y z
N ALA A 1 13.70 1.16 -14.61
CA ALA A 1 14.48 0.59 -13.49
C ALA A 1 14.28 1.36 -12.17
N SER A 2 14.00 2.69 -12.21
CA SER A 2 13.94 3.50 -10.97
C SER A 2 12.63 3.34 -10.18
N VAL A 3 11.48 3.24 -10.83
CA VAL A 3 10.18 3.15 -10.14
C VAL A 3 10.04 1.84 -9.36
N MET A 4 10.38 0.70 -9.97
CA MET A 4 10.35 -0.59 -9.29
C MET A 4 11.34 -0.69 -8.12
N ALA A 5 12.45 0.04 -8.17
CA ALA A 5 13.41 0.06 -7.08
C ALA A 5 12.91 0.90 -5.87
N ALA A 6 12.04 1.88 -6.11
CA ALA A 6 11.43 2.69 -5.05
C ALA A 6 10.27 1.96 -4.34
N HIS A 7 9.63 0.97 -5.01
CA HIS A 7 8.45 0.26 -4.52
C HIS A 7 8.70 -1.24 -4.44
N SER A 8 9.17 -1.73 -3.29
CA SER A 8 9.54 -3.15 -3.09
C SER A 8 8.39 -4.11 -3.41
N HIS A 9 7.14 -3.78 -3.06
CA HIS A 9 5.97 -4.61 -3.34
C HIS A 9 5.75 -4.82 -4.85
N VAL A 10 6.04 -3.82 -5.69
CA VAL A 10 5.96 -3.95 -7.15
C VAL A 10 7.11 -4.82 -7.68
N ALA A 11 8.32 -4.64 -7.15
CA ALA A 11 9.47 -5.47 -7.53
C ALA A 11 9.26 -6.94 -7.15
N ASP A 12 8.70 -7.20 -5.97
CA ASP A 12 8.37 -8.55 -5.49
C ASP A 12 7.30 -9.19 -6.37
N TRP A 13 6.21 -8.45 -6.67
CA TRP A 13 5.18 -8.90 -7.60
C TRP A 13 5.75 -9.29 -8.97
N VAL A 14 6.55 -8.42 -9.58
CA VAL A 14 7.16 -8.68 -10.91
C VAL A 14 7.99 -9.95 -10.89
N ARG A 15 8.80 -10.16 -9.86
CA ARG A 15 9.62 -11.36 -9.70
C ARG A 15 8.77 -12.63 -9.58
N ASP A 16 7.73 -12.59 -8.75
CA ASP A 16 6.87 -13.74 -8.49
C ASP A 16 5.98 -14.04 -9.70
N PHE A 17 5.50 -12.99 -10.39
CA PHE A 17 4.74 -13.12 -11.62
C PHE A 17 5.60 -13.75 -12.75
N GLU A 18 6.80 -13.24 -12.97
CA GLU A 18 7.74 -13.78 -13.97
C GLU A 18 8.06 -15.26 -13.68
N LYS A 19 8.25 -15.62 -12.41
CA LYS A 19 8.50 -17.00 -11.99
C LYS A 19 7.30 -17.91 -12.28
N ARG A 20 6.07 -17.40 -12.10
CA ARG A 20 4.83 -18.18 -12.24
C ARG A 20 4.39 -18.33 -13.70
N TYR A 21 4.50 -17.27 -14.49
CA TYR A 21 3.95 -17.19 -15.84
C TYR A 21 5.01 -17.15 -16.96
N GLY A 22 6.31 -17.15 -16.60
CA GLY A 22 7.40 -17.12 -17.56
C GLY A 22 7.51 -15.83 -18.38
N SER A 23 6.72 -14.81 -18.03
CA SER A 23 6.68 -13.52 -18.74
C SER A 23 6.81 -12.36 -17.75
N ARG A 24 7.69 -11.42 -18.06
CA ARG A 24 7.98 -10.27 -17.20
C ARG A 24 7.10 -9.08 -17.53
N PRO A 25 6.35 -8.52 -16.58
CA PRO A 25 5.58 -7.29 -16.78
C PRO A 25 6.47 -6.10 -17.13
N ILE A 26 5.99 -5.24 -18.02
CA ILE A 26 6.66 -4.00 -18.44
C ILE A 26 6.04 -2.82 -17.70
N TYR A 27 6.86 -1.96 -17.10
CA TYR A 27 6.38 -0.69 -16.58
C TYR A 27 6.10 0.27 -17.73
N TYR A 28 4.82 0.65 -17.87
CA TYR A 28 4.35 1.49 -18.97
C TYR A 28 4.38 2.99 -18.63
N GLY A 29 4.31 3.33 -17.34
CA GLY A 29 4.17 4.71 -16.90
C GLY A 29 2.70 5.13 -16.78
N PRO A 30 2.37 6.41 -17.01
CA PRO A 30 0.98 6.84 -17.10
C PRO A 30 0.28 6.15 -18.28
N LEU A 31 -0.91 5.62 -18.01
CA LEU A 31 -1.65 4.88 -19.02
C LEU A 31 -2.28 5.84 -20.04
N ASP A 32 -2.14 5.51 -21.31
CA ASP A 32 -2.77 6.21 -22.42
C ASP A 32 -3.50 5.25 -23.38
N ARG A 33 -4.18 5.79 -24.38
CA ARG A 33 -4.93 4.99 -25.37
C ARG A 33 -4.04 4.10 -26.23
N ASP A 34 -2.77 4.41 -26.35
CA ASP A 34 -1.82 3.62 -27.15
C ASP A 34 -1.39 2.35 -26.44
N ALA A 35 -1.58 2.27 -25.11
CA ALA A 35 -1.37 1.05 -24.34
C ALA A 35 -2.20 -0.14 -24.87
N LYS A 36 -3.39 0.10 -25.46
CA LYS A 36 -4.21 -0.94 -26.09
C LYS A 36 -3.51 -1.62 -27.29
N LYS A 37 -2.54 -0.97 -27.90
CA LYS A 37 -1.76 -1.52 -29.03
C LYS A 37 -0.65 -2.47 -28.58
N GLN A 38 -0.29 -2.45 -27.30
CA GLN A 38 0.69 -3.39 -26.75
C GLN A 38 0.08 -4.79 -26.74
N ARG A 39 0.74 -5.74 -27.41
CA ARG A 39 0.33 -7.15 -27.46
C ARG A 39 1.57 -8.05 -27.37
N PRO A 40 1.55 -9.10 -26.56
CA PRO A 40 0.50 -9.42 -25.57
C PRO A 40 0.45 -8.39 -24.42
N LEU A 41 -0.73 -8.21 -23.80
CA LEU A 41 -0.85 -7.32 -22.65
C LEU A 41 -0.16 -7.93 -21.43
N ASN A 42 0.88 -7.28 -20.96
CA ASN A 42 1.61 -7.62 -19.74
C ASN A 42 2.30 -6.35 -19.22
N LEU A 43 1.51 -5.41 -18.68
CA LEU A 43 2.02 -4.08 -18.35
C LEU A 43 1.57 -3.61 -16.97
N ILE A 44 2.43 -2.83 -16.33
CA ILE A 44 2.17 -2.19 -15.04
C ILE A 44 2.11 -0.68 -15.25
N TYR A 45 1.10 -0.04 -14.68
CA TYR A 45 0.98 1.41 -14.63
C TYR A 45 0.71 1.89 -13.20
N ILE A 46 0.99 3.17 -12.97
CA ILE A 46 0.72 3.83 -11.70
C ILE A 46 -0.68 4.46 -11.72
N THR A 47 -1.45 4.28 -10.65
CA THR A 47 -2.70 5.00 -10.41
C THR A 47 -2.46 6.18 -9.47
N LYS A 48 -2.28 5.92 -8.19
CA LYS A 48 -1.95 6.89 -7.16
C LYS A 48 -0.89 6.28 -6.25
N GLU A 49 0.28 6.91 -6.18
CA GLU A 49 1.37 6.41 -5.33
C GLU A 49 0.90 6.11 -3.89
N PRO A 50 1.21 4.96 -3.31
CA PRO A 50 2.09 3.89 -3.81
C PRO A 50 1.36 2.74 -4.54
N VAL A 51 0.18 2.98 -5.13
CA VAL A 51 -0.67 1.96 -5.77
C VAL A 51 -0.36 1.88 -7.26
N PHE A 52 -0.21 0.66 -7.74
CA PHE A 52 -0.01 0.33 -9.15
C PHE A 52 -1.02 -0.70 -9.59
N VAL A 53 -1.20 -0.82 -10.89
CA VAL A 53 -2.05 -1.83 -11.51
C VAL A 53 -1.25 -2.61 -12.54
N HIS A 54 -1.42 -3.93 -12.53
CA HIS A 54 -0.89 -4.81 -13.54
C HIS A 54 -2.03 -5.36 -14.39
N ILE A 55 -1.97 -5.11 -15.69
CA ILE A 55 -2.88 -5.66 -16.69
C ILE A 55 -2.18 -6.81 -17.41
N TYR A 56 -2.85 -7.95 -17.46
CA TYR A 56 -2.33 -9.16 -18.09
C TYR A 56 -3.39 -9.86 -18.94
N GLU A 57 -3.03 -10.24 -20.14
CA GLU A 57 -3.81 -11.07 -21.03
C GLU A 57 -3.14 -12.45 -21.14
N PRO A 58 -3.70 -13.48 -20.51
CA PRO A 58 -3.12 -14.83 -20.59
C PRO A 58 -3.23 -15.39 -22.01
N PRO A 59 -2.34 -16.33 -22.41
CA PRO A 59 -2.48 -17.06 -23.67
C PRO A 59 -3.86 -17.71 -23.81
N SER A 60 -4.37 -17.80 -25.01
CA SER A 60 -5.73 -18.29 -25.30
C SER A 60 -5.97 -19.78 -25.00
N ASP A 61 -4.92 -20.54 -24.74
CA ASP A 61 -4.92 -21.96 -24.37
C ASP A 61 -4.95 -22.21 -22.85
N GLU A 62 -4.85 -21.15 -22.03
CA GLU A 62 -4.98 -21.24 -20.59
C GLU A 62 -6.43 -20.97 -20.10
N ASP A 63 -6.77 -21.46 -18.91
CA ASP A 63 -8.04 -21.15 -18.25
C ASP A 63 -8.18 -19.63 -18.08
N GLY A 64 -9.13 -19.03 -18.78
CA GLY A 64 -9.34 -17.58 -18.84
C GLY A 64 -8.79 -16.92 -20.11
N GLY A 65 -8.34 -17.68 -21.11
CA GLY A 65 -7.92 -17.16 -22.41
C GLY A 65 -8.98 -16.25 -23.05
N GLY A 66 -8.55 -15.05 -23.48
CA GLY A 66 -9.43 -14.01 -23.99
C GLY A 66 -9.99 -13.05 -22.95
N GLN A 67 -9.71 -13.25 -21.65
CA GLN A 67 -10.02 -12.30 -20.60
C GLN A 67 -8.78 -11.49 -20.21
N VAL A 68 -8.95 -10.19 -20.05
CA VAL A 68 -7.90 -9.33 -19.50
C VAL A 68 -8.01 -9.35 -17.98
N LEU A 69 -6.90 -9.67 -17.31
CA LEU A 69 -6.83 -9.73 -15.86
C LEU A 69 -6.26 -8.42 -15.30
N TRP A 70 -6.88 -7.93 -14.24
CA TRP A 70 -6.49 -6.75 -13.50
C TRP A 70 -5.99 -7.15 -12.11
N PHE A 71 -4.81 -6.68 -11.73
CA PHE A 71 -4.22 -6.92 -10.42
C PHE A 71 -3.84 -5.59 -9.77
N GLY A 72 -4.46 -5.27 -8.64
CA GLY A 72 -4.06 -4.14 -7.82
C GLY A 72 -2.80 -4.46 -7.02
N LEU A 73 -1.80 -3.60 -7.12
CA LEU A 73 -0.52 -3.74 -6.44
C LEU A 73 -0.37 -2.64 -5.40
N GLU A 74 -0.53 -2.98 -4.15
CA GLU A 74 -0.37 -2.07 -3.02
C GLU A 74 0.62 -2.64 -1.99
N PRO A 75 1.20 -1.79 -1.12
CA PRO A 75 2.03 -2.27 -0.03
C PRO A 75 1.29 -3.33 0.81
N GLN A 76 1.99 -4.40 1.14
CA GLN A 76 1.48 -5.48 1.98
C GLN A 76 2.27 -5.52 3.28
N LEU A 77 1.61 -5.91 4.37
CA LEU A 77 2.24 -6.18 5.65
C LEU A 77 2.47 -7.68 5.80
N ASN A 78 3.60 -8.08 6.34
CA ASN A 78 3.82 -9.43 6.79
C ASN A 78 3.19 -9.66 8.18
N GLU A 79 3.25 -10.88 8.71
CA GLU A 79 2.62 -11.23 9.99
C GLU A 79 3.17 -10.41 11.17
N GLU A 80 4.47 -10.14 11.19
CA GLU A 80 5.11 -9.31 12.22
C GLU A 80 4.62 -7.85 12.12
N GLU A 81 4.59 -7.30 10.92
CA GLU A 81 4.11 -5.94 10.64
C GLU A 81 2.61 -5.78 10.95
N GLU A 82 1.80 -6.84 10.77
CA GLU A 82 0.39 -6.84 11.18
C GLU A 82 0.22 -6.75 12.70
N ASN A 83 1.10 -7.37 13.48
CA ASN A 83 1.12 -7.21 14.92
C ASN A 83 1.50 -5.77 15.29
N ILE A 84 2.54 -5.23 14.67
CA ILE A 84 2.95 -3.82 14.84
C ILE A 84 1.80 -2.86 14.48
N ARG A 85 1.09 -3.12 13.37
CA ARG A 85 -0.07 -2.32 12.97
C ARG A 85 -1.15 -2.32 14.05
N ARG A 86 -1.43 -3.48 14.65
CA ARG A 86 -2.43 -3.60 15.70
C ARG A 86 -2.07 -2.77 16.92
N ASP A 87 -0.83 -2.89 17.39
CA ASP A 87 -0.32 -2.14 18.54
C ASP A 87 -0.31 -0.64 18.26
N LEU A 88 0.06 -0.25 17.04
CA LEU A 88 0.03 1.14 16.61
C LEU A 88 -1.40 1.70 16.61
N VAL A 89 -2.36 0.99 16.01
CA VAL A 89 -3.76 1.42 15.98
C VAL A 89 -4.35 1.52 17.39
N GLU A 90 -4.03 0.58 18.28
CA GLU A 90 -4.46 0.66 19.67
C GLU A 90 -3.90 1.91 20.37
N THR A 91 -2.61 2.21 20.15
CA THR A 91 -1.97 3.43 20.68
C THR A 91 -2.63 4.70 20.13
N LEU A 92 -2.89 4.75 18.83
CA LEU A 92 -3.56 5.88 18.17
C LEU A 92 -4.97 6.10 18.72
N LEU A 93 -5.73 5.04 18.96
CA LEU A 93 -7.08 5.12 19.54
C LEU A 93 -7.05 5.62 21.00
N GLN A 94 -6.08 5.19 21.80
CA GLN A 94 -5.91 5.68 23.16
C GLN A 94 -5.57 7.17 23.21
N GLU A 95 -4.83 7.67 22.24
CA GLU A 95 -4.38 9.06 22.17
C GLU A 95 -5.33 9.98 21.36
N ALA A 96 -6.31 9.41 20.67
CA ALA A 96 -7.28 10.14 19.86
C ALA A 96 -8.01 11.26 20.61
N PRO A 97 -8.38 11.13 21.91
CA PRO A 97 -9.03 12.22 22.65
C PRO A 97 -8.17 13.48 22.80
N SER A 98 -6.84 13.35 22.68
CA SER A 98 -5.90 14.49 22.74
C SER A 98 -5.52 15.05 21.37
N ALA A 99 -6.03 14.45 20.29
CA ALA A 99 -5.75 14.91 18.93
C ALA A 99 -6.48 16.25 18.63
N PRO A 100 -5.91 17.06 17.73
CA PRO A 100 -6.61 18.26 17.24
C PRO A 100 -7.95 17.90 16.59
N SER A 101 -8.92 18.80 16.68
CA SER A 101 -10.16 18.68 15.91
C SER A 101 -9.90 18.85 14.41
N PHE A 102 -10.65 18.16 13.59
CA PHE A 102 -10.59 18.24 12.12
C PHE A 102 -12.00 18.40 11.54
N THR A 103 -12.08 18.92 10.33
CA THR A 103 -13.33 19.16 9.59
C THR A 103 -13.36 18.45 8.25
N THR A 104 -12.22 18.03 7.75
CA THR A 104 -12.08 17.36 6.45
C THR A 104 -11.24 16.07 6.59
N ASP A 105 -11.47 15.12 5.69
CA ASP A 105 -10.68 13.87 5.63
C ASP A 105 -9.19 14.16 5.39
N SER A 106 -8.85 15.18 4.62
CA SER A 106 -7.47 15.60 4.36
C SER A 106 -6.77 16.13 5.62
N GLU A 107 -7.49 16.89 6.47
CA GLU A 107 -6.99 17.31 7.79
C GLU A 107 -6.78 16.10 8.69
N PHE A 108 -7.75 15.18 8.71
CA PHE A 108 -7.65 13.95 9.48
C PHE A 108 -6.47 13.08 9.02
N GLU A 109 -6.27 12.90 7.72
CA GLU A 109 -5.12 12.18 7.16
C GLU A 109 -3.79 12.81 7.61
N THR A 110 -3.72 14.14 7.62
CA THR A 110 -2.53 14.87 8.08
C THR A 110 -2.27 14.64 9.57
N ILE A 111 -3.29 14.76 10.41
CA ILE A 111 -3.19 14.54 11.85
C ILE A 111 -2.79 13.10 12.15
N LEU A 112 -3.46 12.13 11.52
CA LEU A 112 -3.16 10.72 11.69
C LEU A 112 -1.71 10.40 11.27
N GLY A 113 -1.25 10.97 10.15
CA GLY A 113 0.13 10.85 9.72
C GLY A 113 1.13 11.37 10.76
N GLN A 114 0.87 12.55 11.33
CA GLN A 114 1.70 13.12 12.41
C GLN A 114 1.67 12.26 13.68
N MET A 115 0.53 11.67 14.01
CA MET A 115 0.43 10.74 15.15
C MET A 115 1.25 9.47 14.89
N ILE A 116 1.18 8.89 13.70
CA ILE A 116 2.01 7.73 13.31
C ILE A 116 3.49 8.06 13.47
N ASP A 117 3.94 9.21 12.94
CA ASP A 117 5.33 9.65 13.07
C ASP A 117 5.75 9.87 14.53
N ARG A 118 4.83 10.33 15.39
CA ARG A 118 5.08 10.54 16.82
C ARG A 118 5.22 9.23 17.58
N TYR A 119 4.44 8.20 17.25
CA TYR A 119 4.41 6.92 17.95
C TYR A 119 5.25 5.82 17.29
N THR A 120 5.94 6.14 16.20
CA THR A 120 6.96 5.27 15.60
C THR A 120 8.33 5.90 15.68
N ILE A 121 9.37 5.09 15.81
CA ILE A 121 10.76 5.53 15.92
C ILE A 121 11.65 4.57 15.12
N SER A 122 12.64 5.11 14.39
CA SER A 122 13.60 4.25 13.70
C SER A 122 14.57 3.59 14.67
N GLU A 123 15.18 2.46 14.26
CA GLU A 123 16.21 1.79 15.06
C GLU A 123 17.37 2.73 15.41
N ALA A 124 17.77 3.58 14.47
CA ALA A 124 18.82 4.57 14.67
C ALA A 124 18.45 5.58 15.77
N GLU A 125 17.22 6.12 15.71
CA GLU A 125 16.69 7.04 16.72
C GLU A 125 16.52 6.34 18.07
N ALA A 126 16.00 5.10 18.09
CA ALA A 126 15.85 4.29 19.30
C ALA A 126 17.21 4.05 20.00
N SER A 127 18.26 3.77 19.23
CA SER A 127 19.60 3.58 19.77
C SER A 127 20.19 4.87 20.36
N ILE A 128 19.90 6.05 19.79
CA ILE A 128 20.30 7.36 20.34
C ILE A 128 19.53 7.64 21.65
N VAL A 129 18.24 7.39 21.64
CA VAL A 129 17.38 7.57 22.82
C VAL A 129 17.84 6.66 23.96
N SER A 130 18.11 5.38 23.70
CA SER A 130 18.58 4.43 24.71
C SER A 130 19.95 4.81 25.29
N ARG A 131 20.89 5.31 24.47
CA ARG A 131 22.19 5.82 24.94
C ARG A 131 22.08 7.05 25.84
N ARG A 132 21.12 7.94 25.55
CA ARG A 132 20.85 9.12 26.41
C ARG A 132 20.05 8.75 27.67
N ARG A 133 19.28 7.65 27.64
CA ARG A 133 18.43 7.16 28.72
C ARG A 133 19.20 6.57 29.91
N GLY A 134 20.43 6.20 29.78
CA GLY A 134 21.24 5.35 30.67
C GLY A 134 21.33 5.68 32.18
N ARG A 135 20.70 6.75 32.69
CA ARG A 135 20.66 7.06 34.15
C ARG A 135 19.47 7.86 34.66
N ILE A 136 18.69 8.51 33.80
CA ILE A 136 17.68 9.49 34.23
C ILE A 136 16.24 8.93 34.16
N TRP A 137 16.03 7.93 33.29
CA TRP A 137 14.66 7.47 32.94
C TRP A 137 14.11 6.40 33.86
N GLU A 138 14.92 5.61 34.53
CA GLU A 138 14.49 4.73 35.63
C GLU A 138 13.83 5.52 36.80
N LEU A 139 14.14 6.81 36.89
CA LEU A 139 13.66 7.69 37.95
C LEU A 139 12.34 8.41 37.59
N VAL A 140 11.94 8.48 36.32
CA VAL A 140 10.82 9.35 35.87
C VAL A 140 9.58 8.55 35.40
N GLY A 141 9.69 7.22 35.25
CA GLY A 141 8.52 6.35 34.94
C GLY A 141 7.78 6.69 33.64
N LEU A 142 8.44 7.38 32.70
CA LEU A 142 7.85 7.69 31.41
C LEU A 142 7.98 6.46 30.50
N ASP A 143 6.91 5.74 30.41
CA ASP A 143 6.77 4.62 29.46
C ASP A 143 6.80 5.18 28.03
N ASP A 144 7.84 4.81 27.26
CA ASP A 144 7.94 5.25 25.88
C ASP A 144 7.09 4.32 25.02
N LYS A 145 5.88 4.77 24.75
CA LYS A 145 4.89 4.05 23.91
C LYS A 145 5.29 3.97 22.43
N ARG A 146 6.50 4.44 22.05
CA ARG A 146 6.91 4.44 20.65
C ARG A 146 7.34 3.06 20.19
N ILE A 147 6.87 2.69 19.02
CA ILE A 147 7.14 1.41 18.37
C ILE A 147 8.36 1.57 17.46
N VAL A 148 9.33 0.67 17.60
CA VAL A 148 10.55 0.68 16.76
C VAL A 148 10.24 0.03 15.42
N VAL A 149 10.47 0.76 14.32
CA VAL A 149 10.25 0.31 12.97
C VAL A 149 11.34 0.84 12.02
N SER A 150 11.62 0.14 10.93
CA SER A 150 12.43 0.70 9.86
C SER A 150 11.65 1.75 9.06
N ASP A 151 12.33 2.61 8.32
CA ASP A 151 11.66 3.63 7.50
C ASP A 151 10.71 3.00 6.47
N ALA A 152 11.13 1.88 5.85
CA ALA A 152 10.30 1.15 4.90
C ALA A 152 9.04 0.52 5.55
N GLN A 153 9.15 0.04 6.79
CA GLN A 153 7.99 -0.46 7.55
C GLN A 153 7.06 0.70 7.93
N ARG A 154 7.63 1.85 8.35
CA ARG A 154 6.85 3.05 8.70
C ARG A 154 6.00 3.51 7.52
N GLU A 155 6.57 3.58 6.32
CA GLU A 155 5.84 3.96 5.11
C GLU A 155 4.71 2.98 4.76
N ARG A 156 4.95 1.66 4.85
CA ARG A 156 3.91 0.65 4.65
C ARG A 156 2.80 0.75 5.70
N LEU A 157 3.17 0.84 6.97
CA LEU A 157 2.21 1.00 8.08
C LEU A 157 1.38 2.26 7.91
N ARG A 158 2.02 3.39 7.57
CA ARG A 158 1.35 4.67 7.32
C ARG A 158 0.31 4.53 6.21
N TYR A 159 0.70 3.95 5.08
CA TYR A 159 -0.23 3.73 3.96
C TYR A 159 -1.43 2.87 4.39
N ILE A 160 -1.19 1.72 5.01
CA ILE A 160 -2.24 0.77 5.41
C ILE A 160 -3.17 1.36 6.47
N VAL A 161 -2.62 2.02 7.50
CA VAL A 161 -3.43 2.63 8.57
C VAL A 161 -4.31 3.76 8.02
N ILE A 162 -3.77 4.63 7.17
CA ILE A 162 -4.56 5.70 6.53
C ILE A 162 -5.62 5.12 5.59
N ARG A 163 -5.27 4.11 4.78
CA ARG A 163 -6.20 3.41 3.89
C ARG A 163 -7.38 2.83 4.66
N ASP A 164 -7.11 2.15 5.78
CA ASP A 164 -8.12 1.41 6.53
C ASP A 164 -8.97 2.31 7.43
N LEU A 165 -8.43 3.42 7.95
CA LEU A 165 -9.16 4.29 8.88
C LEU A 165 -9.86 5.49 8.22
N ILE A 166 -9.37 5.95 7.07
CA ILE A 166 -9.88 7.16 6.42
C ILE A 166 -10.44 6.88 5.04
N ARG A 167 -9.80 5.99 4.29
CA ARG A 167 -10.17 5.68 2.91
C ARG A 167 -11.07 4.46 2.83
N ASN A 168 -11.08 3.79 1.70
CA ASN A 168 -12.02 2.70 1.42
C ASN A 168 -11.47 1.31 1.80
N GLY A 169 -10.44 1.24 2.64
CA GLY A 169 -9.83 -0.02 3.04
C GLY A 169 -9.35 -0.84 1.83
N PRO A 170 -9.61 -2.15 1.79
CA PRO A 170 -9.18 -3.02 0.68
C PRO A 170 -9.74 -2.64 -0.69
N LEU A 171 -10.80 -1.82 -0.76
CA LEU A 171 -11.37 -1.35 -2.01
C LEU A 171 -10.65 -0.11 -2.57
N GLU A 172 -9.74 0.50 -1.80
CA GLU A 172 -9.04 1.72 -2.20
C GLU A 172 -8.29 1.54 -3.52
N THR A 173 -7.66 0.39 -3.73
CA THR A 173 -6.93 0.09 -4.96
C THR A 173 -7.82 0.11 -6.20
N LEU A 174 -9.05 -0.41 -6.09
CA LEU A 174 -10.05 -0.37 -7.16
C LEU A 174 -10.57 1.06 -7.38
N LEU A 175 -10.91 1.75 -6.30
CA LEU A 175 -11.52 3.08 -6.36
C LEU A 175 -10.51 4.18 -6.71
N SER A 176 -9.22 3.94 -6.54
CA SER A 176 -8.16 4.87 -6.94
C SER A 176 -7.77 4.76 -8.41
N ASP A 177 -8.25 3.76 -9.13
CA ASP A 177 -7.97 3.59 -10.55
C ASP A 177 -8.98 4.36 -11.40
N GLU A 178 -8.60 5.56 -11.84
CA GLU A 178 -9.42 6.41 -12.70
C GLU A 178 -9.69 5.81 -14.09
N MET A 179 -9.01 4.71 -14.43
CA MET A 179 -9.22 3.99 -15.70
C MET A 179 -10.36 2.98 -15.63
N LEU A 180 -10.86 2.66 -14.43
CA LEU A 180 -12.08 1.85 -14.28
C LEU A 180 -13.32 2.73 -14.46
N GLU A 181 -14.30 2.21 -15.21
CA GLU A 181 -15.59 2.88 -15.44
C GLU A 181 -16.67 2.26 -14.57
N ASP A 182 -16.86 0.95 -14.69
CA ASP A 182 -17.84 0.22 -13.92
C ASP A 182 -17.21 -0.98 -13.21
N ILE A 183 -17.65 -1.22 -11.97
CA ILE A 183 -17.19 -2.34 -11.16
C ILE A 183 -18.41 -3.16 -10.75
N HIS A 184 -18.51 -4.39 -11.27
CA HIS A 184 -19.60 -5.31 -11.00
C HIS A 184 -19.14 -6.49 -10.18
N SER A 185 -19.72 -6.69 -9.00
CA SER A 185 -19.48 -7.85 -8.16
C SER A 185 -20.70 -8.76 -8.14
N VAL A 186 -20.55 -9.98 -8.67
CA VAL A 186 -21.57 -11.02 -8.60
C VAL A 186 -21.14 -12.06 -7.57
N GLY A 187 -21.62 -11.89 -6.35
CA GLY A 187 -21.22 -12.75 -5.23
C GLY A 187 -19.80 -12.48 -4.74
N LEU A 188 -19.12 -13.53 -4.23
CA LEU A 188 -17.80 -13.40 -3.59
C LEU A 188 -16.63 -13.90 -4.46
N LYS A 189 -16.89 -14.30 -5.72
CA LYS A 189 -15.87 -15.02 -6.50
C LYS A 189 -15.17 -14.18 -7.56
N HIS A 190 -15.88 -13.31 -8.25
CA HIS A 190 -15.34 -12.55 -9.38
C HIS A 190 -15.83 -11.11 -9.33
N ILE A 191 -14.92 -10.19 -9.59
CA ILE A 191 -15.21 -8.79 -9.85
C ILE A 191 -14.97 -8.59 -11.34
N HIS A 192 -15.99 -8.13 -12.05
CA HIS A 192 -15.89 -7.71 -13.43
C HIS A 192 -15.76 -6.20 -13.47
N MET A 193 -14.90 -5.71 -14.34
CA MET A 193 -14.59 -4.29 -14.44
C MET A 193 -14.55 -3.88 -15.90
N ASP A 194 -15.15 -2.76 -16.20
CA ASP A 194 -15.02 -2.11 -17.49
C ASP A 194 -13.88 -1.10 -17.42
N HIS A 195 -12.91 -1.24 -18.31
CA HIS A 195 -11.70 -0.43 -18.30
C HIS A 195 -11.62 0.47 -19.53
N LYS A 196 -11.44 1.79 -19.36
CA LYS A 196 -11.45 2.82 -20.43
C LYS A 196 -10.53 2.50 -21.62
N VAL A 197 -9.45 1.80 -21.38
CA VAL A 197 -8.45 1.48 -22.42
C VAL A 197 -8.61 0.07 -22.94
N PHE A 198 -8.92 -0.90 -22.10
CA PHE A 198 -8.88 -2.32 -22.47
C PHE A 198 -10.27 -2.92 -22.71
N GLY A 199 -11.32 -2.30 -22.20
CA GLY A 199 -12.71 -2.77 -22.28
C GLY A 199 -13.07 -3.72 -21.19
#